data_6a82f6b24c07c44db572db512b8ad08e
#
_entry.id   6a82f6b24c07c44db572db512b8ad08e
#
_cell.length_a   1.000
_cell.length_b   1.000
_cell.length_c   1.000
_cell.angle_alpha   90.00
_cell.angle_beta   90.00
_cell.angle_gamma   90.00
#
_symmetry.space_group_name_H-M   'P 1'
#
loop_
_entity.id
_entity.type
_entity.pdbx_description
1 polymer ?
#
loop_
_entity_poly.entity_id
_entity_poly.type
_entity_poly.pdbx_seq_one_letter_code
_entity_poly.pdbx_strand_id
1 'polypeptide(L)'
;MKRPNFFQLKNGSKAKLPFTDNEYENRLKSLRDIISKNNLDAVILTSMQNIAYYSGFLYCSFGRPYACIVTSKSSIVVSANIDASQPWRRCYGENLIYTDWERDNYLKAVASLLKKVKRIGIENDHLTLERFKNLKDALGNPDLVDV
;
A
#
# COMPACT_ATOMS: atom_id res chain seq x y z
N MET A 1 5.67 21.35 18.67
CA MET A 1 5.03 20.94 17.40
C MET A 1 4.78 19.44 17.43
N LYS A 2 3.54 18.99 17.20
CA LYS A 2 3.23 17.55 17.20
C LYS A 2 3.74 16.93 15.89
N ARG A 3 4.55 15.88 15.98
CA ARG A 3 5.06 15.16 14.80
C ARG A 3 3.91 14.38 14.14
N PRO A 4 3.79 14.40 12.79
CA PRO A 4 2.74 13.64 12.11
C PRO A 4 3.00 12.14 12.20
N ASN A 5 1.93 11.34 12.28
CA ASN A 5 2.02 9.88 12.21
C ASN A 5 2.31 9.40 10.79
N PHE A 6 1.78 10.14 9.80
CA PHE A 6 2.00 9.91 8.37
C PHE A 6 1.75 11.19 7.59
N PHE A 7 2.29 11.28 6.39
CA PHE A 7 2.16 12.44 5.50
C PHE A 7 2.37 12.07 4.04
N GLN A 8 1.97 12.94 3.13
CA GLN A 8 2.34 12.86 1.71
C GLN A 8 3.53 13.74 1.41
N LEU A 9 4.42 13.29 0.53
CA LEU A 9 5.55 14.07 0.04
C LEU A 9 5.65 13.94 -1.48
N LYS A 10 5.41 15.05 -2.17
CA LYS A 10 5.57 15.16 -3.63
C LYS A 10 6.82 15.99 -3.93
N ASN A 11 7.98 15.36 -3.87
CA ASN A 11 9.29 16.00 -3.95
C ASN A 11 9.88 15.92 -5.37
N GLY A 12 9.45 16.80 -6.24
CA GLY A 12 9.96 16.90 -7.61
C GLY A 12 9.25 15.98 -8.62
N SER A 13 9.85 15.85 -9.79
CA SER A 13 9.26 15.11 -10.90
C SER A 13 9.35 13.59 -10.70
N LYS A 14 8.41 12.86 -11.28
CA LYS A 14 8.48 11.39 -11.39
C LYS A 14 9.72 10.97 -12.18
N ALA A 15 10.42 9.98 -11.70
CA ALA A 15 11.50 9.33 -12.46
C ALA A 15 10.89 8.45 -13.56
N LYS A 16 11.67 8.18 -14.61
CA LYS A 16 11.29 7.18 -15.60
C LYS A 16 11.22 5.80 -14.94
N LEU A 17 10.05 5.18 -15.00
CA LEU A 17 9.84 3.83 -14.46
C LEU A 17 10.28 2.77 -15.48
N PRO A 18 10.50 1.51 -15.05
CA PRO A 18 10.90 0.40 -15.93
C PRO A 18 9.89 0.10 -17.05
N PHE A 19 8.60 0.33 -16.77
CA PHE A 19 7.50 0.10 -17.72
C PHE A 19 6.75 1.40 -18.02
N THR A 20 5.94 1.37 -19.08
CA THR A 20 5.10 2.51 -19.46
C THR A 20 3.91 2.68 -18.54
N ASP A 21 3.34 3.88 -18.51
CA ASP A 21 2.11 4.15 -17.75
C ASP A 21 0.97 3.23 -18.18
N ASN A 22 0.85 2.96 -19.49
CA ASN A 22 -0.15 2.04 -20.03
C ASN A 22 0.01 0.60 -19.49
N GLU A 23 1.24 0.14 -19.30
CA GLU A 23 1.50 -1.18 -18.70
C GLU A 23 1.04 -1.21 -17.25
N TYR A 24 1.35 -0.20 -16.44
CA TYR A 24 0.87 -0.14 -15.05
C TYR A 24 -0.66 -0.05 -14.99
N GLU A 25 -1.29 0.73 -15.85
CA GLU A 25 -2.76 0.80 -15.91
C GLU A 25 -3.38 -0.55 -16.26
N ASN A 26 -2.81 -1.30 -17.20
CA ASN A 26 -3.30 -2.63 -17.57
C ASN A 26 -3.18 -3.62 -16.39
N ARG A 27 -2.08 -3.59 -15.64
CA ARG A 27 -1.89 -4.40 -14.43
C ARG A 27 -2.91 -4.04 -13.35
N LEU A 28 -3.08 -2.74 -13.08
CA LEU A 28 -4.05 -2.25 -12.11
C LEU A 28 -5.49 -2.56 -12.52
N LYS A 29 -5.80 -2.50 -13.83
CA LYS A 29 -7.10 -2.90 -14.34
C LYS A 29 -7.38 -4.38 -14.06
N SER A 30 -6.42 -5.26 -14.33
CA SER A 30 -6.56 -6.70 -14.03
C SER A 30 -6.80 -6.95 -12.54
N LEU A 31 -6.11 -6.23 -11.66
CA LEU A 31 -6.33 -6.34 -10.22
C LEU A 31 -7.70 -5.77 -9.80
N ARG A 32 -8.15 -4.67 -10.42
CA ARG A 32 -9.49 -4.11 -10.18
C ARG A 32 -10.61 -5.03 -10.65
N ASP A 33 -10.38 -5.82 -11.70
CA ASP A 33 -11.31 -6.86 -12.13
C ASP A 33 -11.43 -7.96 -11.06
N ILE A 34 -10.32 -8.34 -10.42
CA ILE A 34 -10.32 -9.27 -9.27
C ILE A 34 -11.08 -8.66 -8.08
N ILE A 35 -10.81 -7.40 -7.76
CA ILE A 35 -11.52 -6.65 -6.71
C ILE A 35 -13.04 -6.71 -6.96
N SER A 36 -13.46 -6.40 -8.16
CA SER A 36 -14.88 -6.40 -8.54
C SER A 36 -15.51 -7.79 -8.48
N LYS A 37 -14.86 -8.80 -9.08
CA LYS A 37 -15.38 -10.19 -9.11
C LYS A 37 -15.55 -10.80 -7.72
N ASN A 38 -14.66 -10.44 -6.78
CA ASN A 38 -14.71 -10.98 -5.42
C ASN A 38 -15.44 -10.07 -4.43
N ASN A 39 -16.09 -9.01 -4.91
CA ASN A 39 -16.77 -8.01 -4.07
C ASN A 39 -15.86 -7.46 -2.96
N LEU A 40 -14.63 -7.10 -3.32
CA LEU A 40 -13.67 -6.48 -2.40
C LEU A 40 -13.79 -4.96 -2.48
N ASP A 41 -13.53 -4.29 -1.36
CA ASP A 41 -13.42 -2.83 -1.31
C ASP A 41 -12.02 -2.36 -1.73
N ALA A 42 -11.01 -3.18 -1.43
CA ALA A 42 -9.60 -2.92 -1.74
C ALA A 42 -8.77 -4.20 -1.71
N VAL A 43 -7.53 -4.10 -2.19
CA VAL A 43 -6.47 -5.08 -1.98
C VAL A 43 -5.29 -4.39 -1.31
N ILE A 44 -4.70 -5.04 -0.31
CA ILE A 44 -3.46 -4.63 0.36
C ILE A 44 -2.36 -5.60 -0.05
N LEU A 45 -1.47 -5.17 -0.93
CA LEU A 45 -0.29 -5.92 -1.33
C LEU A 45 0.87 -5.56 -0.39
N THR A 46 1.54 -6.54 0.16
CA THR A 46 2.61 -6.38 1.14
C THR A 46 3.93 -7.03 0.72
N SER A 47 3.90 -7.94 -0.25
CA SER A 47 5.12 -8.52 -0.81
C SER A 47 5.87 -7.50 -1.68
N MET A 48 7.20 -7.51 -1.60
CA MET A 48 8.05 -6.64 -2.41
C MET A 48 7.80 -6.82 -3.90
N GLN A 49 7.59 -8.06 -4.34
CA GLN A 49 7.33 -8.41 -5.73
C GLN A 49 6.05 -7.77 -6.25
N ASN A 50 4.95 -7.89 -5.52
CA ASN A 50 3.67 -7.34 -5.94
C ASN A 50 3.61 -5.81 -5.78
N ILE A 51 4.22 -5.24 -4.77
CA ILE A 51 4.37 -3.78 -4.66
C ILE A 51 5.12 -3.25 -5.90
N ALA A 52 6.25 -3.84 -6.26
CA ALA A 52 7.01 -3.43 -7.44
C ALA A 52 6.23 -3.67 -8.75
N TYR A 53 5.53 -4.79 -8.87
CA TYR A 53 4.76 -5.14 -10.06
C TYR A 53 3.64 -4.14 -10.35
N TYR A 54 2.87 -3.76 -9.33
CA TYR A 54 1.70 -2.89 -9.50
C TYR A 54 2.02 -1.39 -9.39
N SER A 55 3.11 -1.01 -8.74
CA SER A 55 3.45 0.40 -8.53
C SER A 55 4.80 0.84 -9.10
N GLY A 56 5.66 -0.07 -9.50
CA GLY A 56 7.03 0.24 -9.90
C GLY A 56 7.97 0.55 -8.73
N PHE A 57 7.44 0.66 -7.51
CA PHE A 57 8.26 0.98 -6.33
C PHE A 57 8.97 -0.25 -5.82
N LEU A 58 10.26 -0.33 -6.12
CA LEU A 58 11.15 -1.37 -5.59
C LEU A 58 11.90 -0.80 -4.38
N TYR A 59 11.77 -1.46 -3.24
CA TYR A 59 12.37 -1.07 -1.97
C TYR A 59 13.18 -2.20 -1.35
N CYS A 60 14.01 -1.83 -0.38
CA CYS A 60 14.76 -2.77 0.43
C CYS A 60 14.11 -2.91 1.81
N SER A 61 13.58 -4.07 2.10
CA SER A 61 12.83 -4.33 3.34
C SER A 61 13.76 -4.63 4.51
N PHE A 62 14.25 -3.62 5.18
CA PHE A 62 15.03 -3.76 6.42
C PHE A 62 14.11 -3.87 7.67
N GLY A 63 13.15 -4.79 7.65
CA GLY A 63 12.23 -5.02 8.77
C GLY A 63 11.09 -4.01 8.91
N ARG A 64 11.01 -2.98 8.05
CA ARG A 64 9.89 -2.05 8.01
C ARG A 64 8.78 -2.57 7.10
N PRO A 65 7.50 -2.46 7.50
CA PRO A 65 6.39 -2.85 6.65
C PRO A 65 6.16 -1.83 5.53
N TYR A 66 5.75 -2.34 4.37
CA TYR A 66 5.32 -1.56 3.19
C TYR A 66 4.01 -2.13 2.68
N ALA A 67 3.27 -1.34 1.95
CA ALA A 67 2.08 -1.80 1.24
C ALA A 67 1.88 -1.04 -0.08
N CYS A 68 1.21 -1.69 -1.03
CA CYS A 68 0.52 -1.03 -2.12
C CYS A 68 -0.97 -1.28 -1.93
N ILE A 69 -1.74 -0.22 -1.71
CA ILE A 69 -3.19 -0.30 -1.51
C ILE A 69 -3.87 0.07 -2.80
N VAL A 70 -4.62 -0.88 -3.36
CA VAL A 70 -5.36 -0.69 -4.60
C VAL A 70 -6.85 -0.75 -4.32
N THR A 71 -7.55 0.28 -4.75
CA THR A 71 -9.01 0.36 -4.76
C THR A 71 -9.53 0.44 -6.19
N SER A 72 -10.83 0.48 -6.38
CA SER A 72 -11.44 0.73 -7.70
C SER A 72 -10.97 2.05 -8.34
N LYS A 73 -10.49 3.02 -7.55
CA LYS A 73 -10.17 4.38 -8.02
C LYS A 73 -8.71 4.81 -7.82
N SER A 74 -7.97 4.15 -6.95
CA SER A 74 -6.62 4.60 -6.55
C SER A 74 -5.63 3.46 -6.41
N SER A 75 -4.36 3.81 -6.51
CA SER A 75 -3.22 2.95 -6.17
C SER A 75 -2.25 3.81 -5.35
N ILE A 76 -1.98 3.40 -4.12
CA ILE A 76 -1.20 4.19 -3.15
C ILE A 76 -0.14 3.30 -2.50
N VAL A 77 1.12 3.69 -2.63
CA VAL A 77 2.23 3.05 -1.92
C VAL A 77 2.33 3.64 -0.51
N VAL A 78 2.27 2.77 0.50
CA VAL A 78 2.55 3.13 1.90
C VAL A 78 3.96 2.71 2.24
N SER A 79 4.81 3.66 2.62
CA SER A 79 6.24 3.45 2.82
C SER A 79 6.76 4.10 4.09
N ALA A 80 7.94 3.68 4.54
CA ALA A 80 8.59 4.21 5.73
C ALA A 80 9.24 5.57 5.47
N ASN A 81 9.29 6.41 6.50
CA ASN A 81 9.90 7.75 6.43
C ASN A 81 11.40 7.74 6.06
N ILE A 82 12.11 6.65 6.31
CA ILE A 82 13.53 6.52 5.89
C ILE A 82 13.69 6.62 4.37
N ASP A 83 12.66 6.22 3.61
CA ASP A 83 12.65 6.27 2.15
C ASP A 83 11.84 7.46 1.59
N ALA A 84 11.50 8.44 2.42
CA ALA A 84 10.52 9.50 2.11
C ALA A 84 10.75 10.22 0.78
N SER A 85 12.00 10.37 0.33
CA SER A 85 12.34 11.03 -0.93
C SER A 85 12.12 10.17 -2.18
N GLN A 86 11.91 8.87 -2.04
CA GLN A 86 11.87 7.91 -3.14
C GLN A 86 10.46 7.55 -3.61
N PRO A 87 9.46 7.28 -2.74
CA PRO A 87 8.18 6.71 -3.15
C PRO A 87 7.45 7.55 -4.19
N TRP A 88 7.34 8.86 -3.99
CA TRP A 88 6.71 9.75 -4.98
C TRP A 88 7.38 9.69 -6.34
N ARG A 89 8.71 9.77 -6.34
CA ARG A 89 9.48 9.83 -7.58
C ARG A 89 9.53 8.51 -8.35
N ARG A 90 9.43 7.38 -7.64
CA ARG A 90 9.66 6.03 -8.17
C ARG A 90 8.44 5.12 -8.15
N CYS A 91 7.25 5.65 -7.89
CA CYS A 91 6.03 4.86 -8.03
C CYS A 91 5.10 5.40 -9.11
N TYR A 92 4.37 4.50 -9.71
CA TYR A 92 3.17 4.80 -10.47
C TYR A 92 2.02 4.96 -9.46
N GLY A 93 1.25 6.03 -9.55
CA GLY A 93 0.23 6.36 -8.55
C GLY A 93 0.71 7.31 -7.46
N GLU A 94 0.08 7.21 -6.31
CA GLU A 94 0.30 8.08 -5.15
C GLU A 94 1.14 7.40 -4.07
N ASN A 95 1.56 8.18 -3.07
CA ASN A 95 2.28 7.68 -1.92
C ASN A 95 1.74 8.24 -0.60
N LEU A 96 1.90 7.47 0.46
CA LEU A 96 1.71 7.88 1.85
C LEU A 96 2.89 7.39 2.67
N ILE A 97 3.51 8.29 3.44
CA ILE A 97 4.71 7.99 4.20
C ILE A 97 4.33 7.94 5.68
N TYR A 98 4.57 6.79 6.33
CA TYR A 98 4.43 6.70 7.78
C TYR A 98 5.75 7.02 8.49
N THR A 99 5.65 7.59 9.69
CA THR A 99 6.79 7.96 10.53
C THR A 99 7.07 6.91 11.60
N ASP A 100 8.29 6.88 12.11
CA ASP A 100 8.74 5.92 13.12
C ASP A 100 8.62 6.46 14.57
N TRP A 101 7.91 7.59 14.78
CA TRP A 101 7.79 8.22 16.11
C TRP A 101 6.93 7.42 17.09
N GLU A 102 5.96 6.67 16.55
CA GLU A 102 5.08 5.78 17.31
C GLU A 102 5.05 4.42 16.62
N ARG A 103 4.86 3.38 17.42
CA ARG A 103 4.99 1.98 16.98
C ARG A 103 4.02 1.61 15.84
N ASP A 104 2.78 2.09 15.88
CA ASP A 104 1.71 1.62 14.98
C ASP A 104 1.40 2.60 13.86
N ASN A 105 2.32 3.52 13.54
CA ASN A 105 2.07 4.54 12.51
C ASN A 105 1.85 3.96 11.12
N TYR A 106 2.47 2.82 10.78
CA TYR A 106 2.15 2.08 9.55
C TYR A 106 0.68 1.67 9.49
N LEU A 107 0.17 1.06 10.57
CA LEU A 107 -1.23 0.62 10.64
C LEU A 107 -2.20 1.82 10.61
N LYS A 108 -1.86 2.91 11.27
CA LYS A 108 -2.62 4.18 11.21
C LYS A 108 -2.65 4.75 9.79
N ALA A 109 -1.53 4.70 9.06
CA ALA A 109 -1.45 5.14 7.67
C ALA A 109 -2.35 4.28 6.76
N VAL A 110 -2.25 2.96 6.86
CA VAL A 110 -3.10 2.02 6.10
C VAL A 110 -4.58 2.26 6.42
N ALA A 111 -4.95 2.34 7.70
CA ALA A 111 -6.32 2.57 8.13
C ALA A 111 -6.89 3.92 7.67
N SER A 112 -6.04 4.95 7.53
CA SER A 112 -6.47 6.25 7.02
C SER A 112 -6.96 6.22 5.58
N LEU A 113 -6.43 5.29 4.77
CA LEU A 113 -6.79 5.09 3.37
C LEU A 113 -8.03 4.19 3.18
N LEU A 114 -8.35 3.37 4.17
CA LEU A 114 -9.37 2.32 4.10
C LEU A 114 -10.50 2.53 5.12
N LYS A 115 -11.13 3.69 5.05
CA LYS A 115 -12.26 4.01 5.94
C LYS A 115 -13.54 3.29 5.49
N LYS A 116 -14.24 2.66 6.45
CA LYS A 116 -15.55 1.99 6.24
C LYS A 116 -15.50 0.83 5.24
N VAL A 117 -14.33 0.20 5.07
CA VAL A 117 -14.21 -1.01 4.26
C VAL A 117 -14.76 -2.23 5.02
N LYS A 118 -15.32 -3.17 4.29
CA LYS A 118 -15.91 -4.39 4.85
C LYS A 118 -15.14 -5.63 4.44
N ARG A 119 -14.60 -5.65 3.23
CA ARG A 119 -13.93 -6.82 2.68
C ARG A 119 -12.69 -6.44 1.89
N ILE A 120 -11.54 -6.99 2.27
CA ILE A 120 -10.23 -6.60 1.76
C ILE A 120 -9.46 -7.84 1.31
N GLY A 121 -8.89 -7.78 0.11
CA GLY A 121 -7.93 -8.77 -0.38
C GLY A 121 -6.55 -8.56 0.26
N ILE A 122 -5.92 -9.65 0.65
CA ILE A 122 -4.57 -9.68 1.23
C ILE A 122 -3.76 -10.83 0.67
N GLU A 123 -2.45 -10.80 0.86
CA GLU A 123 -1.53 -11.88 0.50
C GLU A 123 -1.30 -12.79 1.72
N ASN A 124 -2.03 -13.90 1.81
CA ASN A 124 -1.90 -14.86 2.93
C ASN A 124 -0.51 -15.50 3.00
N ASP A 125 0.13 -15.69 1.86
CA ASP A 125 1.48 -16.29 1.78
C ASP A 125 2.60 -15.36 2.24
N HIS A 126 2.30 -14.06 2.41
CA HIS A 126 3.28 -13.05 2.82
C HIS A 126 3.04 -12.50 4.24
N LEU A 127 1.78 -12.45 4.71
CA LEU A 127 1.47 -11.91 6.03
C LEU A 127 1.73 -12.93 7.14
N THR A 128 2.52 -12.54 8.15
CA THR A 128 2.61 -13.32 9.38
C THR A 128 1.28 -13.25 10.16
N LEU A 129 1.01 -14.24 11.01
CA LEU A 129 -0.19 -14.24 11.86
C LEU A 129 -0.30 -12.98 12.73
N GLU A 130 0.82 -12.49 13.26
CA GLU A 130 0.85 -11.25 14.04
C GLU A 130 0.44 -10.04 13.19
N ARG A 131 1.02 -9.89 11.99
CA ARG A 131 0.69 -8.80 11.08
C ARG A 131 -0.76 -8.86 10.60
N PHE A 132 -1.25 -10.06 10.32
CA PHE A 132 -2.66 -10.28 9.97
C PHE A 132 -3.59 -9.78 11.09
N LYS A 133 -3.35 -10.20 12.33
CA LYS A 133 -4.14 -9.79 13.49
C LYS A 133 -4.11 -8.28 13.70
N ASN A 134 -2.91 -7.70 13.72
CA ASN A 134 -2.75 -6.26 13.93
C ASN A 134 -3.41 -5.43 12.82
N LEU A 135 -3.32 -5.88 11.57
CA LEU A 135 -3.98 -5.24 10.43
C LEU A 135 -5.50 -5.31 10.56
N LYS A 136 -6.03 -6.48 10.90
CA LYS A 136 -7.46 -6.70 11.08
C LYS A 136 -8.03 -5.81 12.19
N ASP A 137 -7.34 -5.74 13.32
CA ASP A 137 -7.72 -4.89 14.46
C ASP A 137 -7.68 -3.38 14.07
N ALA A 138 -6.63 -2.94 13.41
CA ALA A 138 -6.46 -1.54 12.98
C ALA A 138 -7.52 -1.08 11.96
N LEU A 139 -8.02 -1.99 11.15
CA LEU A 139 -9.04 -1.72 10.13
C LEU A 139 -10.48 -1.87 10.64
N GLY A 140 -10.69 -2.16 11.93
CA GLY A 140 -12.03 -2.34 12.49
C GLY A 140 -12.68 -3.69 12.17
N ASN A 141 -11.85 -4.72 12.06
CA ASN A 141 -12.25 -6.12 11.89
C ASN A 141 -13.01 -6.45 10.58
N PRO A 142 -12.52 -5.99 9.40
CA PRO A 142 -13.10 -6.37 8.12
C PRO A 142 -12.91 -7.86 7.83
N ASP A 143 -13.64 -8.35 6.82
CA ASP A 143 -13.34 -9.65 6.22
C ASP A 143 -12.05 -9.57 5.38
N LEU A 144 -11.02 -10.35 5.75
CA LEU A 144 -9.75 -10.42 5.03
C LEU A 144 -9.72 -11.71 4.21
N VAL A 145 -9.54 -11.57 2.91
CA VAL A 145 -9.64 -12.63 1.91
C VAL A 145 -8.33 -12.77 1.16
N ASP A 146 -7.88 -13.98 0.94
CA ASP A 146 -6.69 -14.26 0.11
C ASP A 146 -6.92 -13.92 -1.36
N VAL A 147 -5.93 -13.31 -2.03
CA VAL A 147 -5.99 -12.91 -3.45
C VAL A 147 -4.71 -13.19 -4.19
#